data_2bac5155409e1112195d0d837c9d798b
#
_entry.id   2bac5155409e1112195d0d837c9d798b
#
_cell.length_a   1.000
_cell.length_b   1.000
_cell.length_c   1.000
_cell.angle_alpha   90.00
_cell.angle_beta   90.00
_cell.angle_gamma   90.00
#
_symmetry.space_group_name_H-M   'P 1'
#
loop_
_entity.id
_entity.type
_entity.pdbx_description
1 polymer ?
#
loop_
_entity_poly.entity_id
_entity_poly.type
_entity_poly.pdbx_seq_one_letter_code
_entity_poly.pdbx_strand_id
1 'polypeptide(L)'
;GFLHISDNYGLDTYIRKALKNVFPELELIEVPSNHEIYNQTYKFPNGIPKIHEHDQKKAQGFGLFYEGRLMVFYDYETDLSDGWEDAEIHNNPKIKNYDALINKIISYFYNDIDSKYCLKFL
;
A
#
# COMPACT_ATOMS: atom_id res chain seq x y z
N GLY A 1 -2.33 -8.77 -13.35
CA GLY A 1 -2.99 -7.84 -12.43
C GLY A 1 -2.06 -7.34 -11.34
N PHE A 2 -2.55 -6.44 -10.52
CA PHE A 2 -1.89 -5.90 -9.35
C PHE A 2 -2.85 -5.98 -8.16
N LEU A 3 -2.36 -6.40 -7.01
CA LEU A 3 -3.12 -6.47 -5.76
C LEU A 3 -2.49 -5.51 -4.74
N HIS A 4 -3.26 -4.58 -4.22
CA HIS A 4 -2.92 -3.80 -3.05
C HIS A 4 -3.66 -4.33 -1.82
N ILE A 5 -2.95 -4.53 -0.74
CA ILE A 5 -3.48 -4.95 0.56
C ILE A 5 -3.14 -3.85 1.54
N SER A 6 -4.15 -3.24 2.10
CA SER A 6 -3.98 -2.27 3.18
C SER A 6 -4.03 -2.97 4.53
N ASP A 7 -3.12 -2.58 5.41
CA ASP A 7 -3.02 -3.13 6.75
C ASP A 7 -4.22 -2.73 7.61
N ASN A 8 -4.47 -3.55 8.62
CA ASN A 8 -5.31 -3.24 9.76
C ASN A 8 -4.74 -3.95 10.98
N TYR A 9 -5.00 -3.45 12.17
CA TYR A 9 -4.48 -4.01 13.40
C TYR A 9 -4.74 -5.52 13.52
N GLY A 10 -3.66 -6.28 13.69
CA GLY A 10 -3.72 -7.74 13.81
C GLY A 10 -3.81 -8.53 12.49
N LEU A 11 -3.83 -7.87 11.35
CA LEU A 11 -3.97 -8.52 10.03
C LEU A 11 -2.70 -9.23 9.57
N ASP A 12 -1.51 -8.74 9.93
CA ASP A 12 -0.22 -9.11 9.36
C ASP A 12 0.03 -10.63 9.29
N THR A 13 -0.17 -11.33 10.41
CA THR A 13 0.07 -12.78 10.48
C THR A 13 -0.82 -13.55 9.48
N TYR A 14 -2.06 -13.14 9.34
CA TYR A 14 -3.02 -13.79 8.42
C TYR A 14 -2.68 -13.50 6.97
N ILE A 15 -2.35 -12.26 6.63
CA ILE A 15 -1.99 -11.87 5.25
C ILE A 15 -0.72 -12.58 4.80
N ARG A 16 0.33 -12.61 5.62
CA ARG A 16 1.58 -13.32 5.27
C ARG A 16 1.30 -14.80 4.99
N LYS A 17 0.50 -15.45 5.83
CA LYS A 17 0.11 -16.84 5.63
C LYS A 17 -0.72 -17.02 4.36
N ALA A 18 -1.70 -16.15 4.11
CA ALA A 18 -2.55 -16.21 2.92
C ALA A 18 -1.72 -16.04 1.64
N LEU A 19 -0.85 -15.02 1.60
CA LEU A 19 0.03 -14.79 0.46
C LEU A 19 0.98 -15.96 0.21
N LYS A 20 1.54 -16.57 1.26
CA LYS A 20 2.40 -17.76 1.12
C LYS A 20 1.63 -18.97 0.59
N ASN A 21 0.36 -19.12 0.96
CA ASN A 21 -0.48 -20.20 0.44
C ASN A 21 -0.84 -20.01 -1.05
N VAL A 22 -1.10 -18.76 -1.46
CA VAL A 22 -1.47 -18.43 -2.84
C VAL A 22 -0.24 -18.42 -3.76
N PHE A 23 0.90 -17.94 -3.25
CA PHE A 23 2.15 -17.78 -3.98
C PHE A 23 3.30 -18.49 -3.27
N PRO A 24 3.28 -19.83 -3.19
CA PRO A 24 4.26 -20.59 -2.39
C PRO A 24 5.72 -20.41 -2.88
N GLU A 25 5.90 -20.10 -4.17
CA GLU A 25 7.21 -19.91 -4.80
C GLU A 25 7.81 -18.51 -4.57
N LEU A 26 6.98 -17.55 -4.09
CA LEU A 26 7.42 -16.15 -3.95
C LEU A 26 7.66 -15.81 -2.49
N GLU A 27 8.58 -14.88 -2.25
CA GLU A 27 8.84 -14.29 -0.94
C GLU A 27 8.30 -12.87 -0.87
N LEU A 28 7.63 -12.57 0.24
CA LEU A 28 7.20 -11.21 0.56
C LEU A 28 8.42 -10.44 1.09
N ILE A 29 8.93 -9.52 0.29
CA ILE A 29 10.13 -8.73 0.60
C ILE A 29 9.79 -7.26 0.81
N GLU A 30 10.56 -6.54 1.62
CA GLU A 30 10.41 -5.11 1.78
C GLU A 30 10.73 -4.40 0.46
N VAL A 31 9.81 -3.55 0.00
CA VAL A 31 10.00 -2.73 -1.20
C VAL A 31 10.91 -1.57 -0.84
N PRO A 32 12.09 -1.44 -1.49
CA PRO A 32 13.05 -0.41 -1.13
C PRO A 32 12.52 0.99 -1.46
N SER A 33 12.88 1.99 -0.65
CA SER A 33 12.37 3.37 -0.78
C SER A 33 12.68 4.06 -2.11
N ASN A 34 13.69 3.57 -2.84
CA ASN A 34 14.01 4.04 -4.20
C ASN A 34 13.17 3.37 -5.29
N HIS A 35 12.31 2.42 -4.95
CA HIS A 35 11.41 1.78 -5.93
C HIS A 35 10.47 2.81 -6.54
N GLU A 36 10.11 2.60 -7.80
CA GLU A 36 9.24 3.53 -8.56
C GLU A 36 7.89 3.77 -7.88
N ILE A 37 7.33 2.78 -7.16
CA ILE A 37 6.07 2.92 -6.43
C ILE A 37 6.05 4.11 -5.46
N TYR A 38 7.23 4.48 -4.93
CA TYR A 38 7.37 5.63 -4.02
C TYR A 38 7.83 6.90 -4.72
N ASN A 39 8.14 6.84 -6.01
CA ASN A 39 8.88 7.90 -6.68
C ASN A 39 8.25 8.36 -8.00
N GLN A 40 6.96 8.19 -8.17
CA GLN A 40 6.25 8.59 -9.38
C GLN A 40 5.85 10.08 -9.37
N THR A 41 4.57 10.37 -9.29
CA THR A 41 4.04 11.74 -9.23
C THR A 41 4.50 12.45 -7.97
N TYR A 42 4.50 11.73 -6.85
CA TYR A 42 4.97 12.22 -5.55
C TYR A 42 6.20 11.46 -5.11
N LYS A 43 7.09 12.17 -4.43
CA LYS A 43 8.32 11.59 -3.92
C LYS A 43 8.17 11.24 -2.45
N PHE A 44 8.37 9.98 -2.12
CA PHE A 44 8.44 9.45 -0.76
C PHE A 44 9.84 8.89 -0.49
N PRO A 45 10.83 9.74 -0.25
CA PRO A 45 12.23 9.31 -0.18
C PRO A 45 12.50 8.33 0.97
N ASN A 46 11.62 8.29 1.96
CA ASN A 46 11.71 7.40 3.12
C ASN A 46 10.78 6.17 2.99
N GLY A 47 10.22 5.92 1.80
CA GLY A 47 9.23 4.86 1.59
C GLY A 47 7.83 5.27 2.03
N ILE A 48 6.98 4.29 2.35
CA ILE A 48 5.58 4.52 2.66
C ILE A 48 5.39 5.37 3.92
N PRO A 49 4.47 6.37 3.91
CA PRO A 49 4.18 7.17 5.09
C PRO A 49 3.34 6.39 6.10
N LYS A 50 3.50 6.70 7.39
CA LYS A 50 2.63 6.20 8.45
C LYS A 50 1.40 7.08 8.57
N ILE A 51 0.23 6.49 8.40
CA ILE A 51 -1.06 7.18 8.45
C ILE A 51 -1.70 6.99 9.82
N HIS A 52 -1.75 5.76 10.29
CA HIS A 52 -2.32 5.40 11.59
C HIS A 52 -1.27 4.74 12.48
N GLU A 53 -1.40 4.94 13.79
CA GLU A 53 -0.51 4.35 14.78
C GLU A 53 -1.21 3.19 15.50
N HIS A 54 -0.62 2.01 15.39
CA HIS A 54 -1.13 0.82 16.09
C HIS A 54 -0.27 0.45 17.30
N ASP A 55 0.99 0.08 17.06
CA ASP A 55 1.87 -0.47 18.08
C ASP A 55 3.31 0.05 18.01
N GLN A 56 3.47 1.25 17.47
CA GLN A 56 4.75 1.96 17.34
C GLN A 56 5.78 1.28 16.43
N LYS A 57 5.36 0.35 15.61
CA LYS A 57 6.23 -0.24 14.59
C LYS A 57 6.39 0.69 13.40
N LYS A 58 7.47 0.49 12.66
CA LYS A 58 7.78 1.26 11.46
C LYS A 58 6.79 0.91 10.35
N ALA A 59 6.32 1.93 9.63
CA ALA A 59 5.61 1.75 8.37
C ALA A 59 6.53 1.14 7.32
N GLN A 60 6.10 0.07 6.65
CA GLN A 60 6.86 -0.64 5.63
C GLN A 60 5.94 -1.07 4.50
N GLY A 61 6.41 -0.95 3.26
CA GLY A 61 5.76 -1.58 2.13
C GLY A 61 6.41 -2.91 1.82
N PHE A 62 5.66 -3.98 1.73
CA PHE A 62 6.13 -5.28 1.30
C PHE A 62 5.57 -5.63 -0.08
N GLY A 63 6.30 -6.41 -0.86
CA GLY A 63 5.91 -6.78 -2.20
C GLY A 63 6.17 -8.22 -2.55
N LEU A 64 5.32 -8.77 -3.40
CA LEU A 64 5.63 -9.97 -4.18
C LEU A 64 5.98 -9.54 -5.60
N PHE A 65 7.11 -10.03 -6.08
CA PHE A 65 7.61 -9.74 -7.41
C PHE A 65 7.55 -11.00 -8.28
N TYR A 66 7.08 -10.85 -9.51
CA TYR A 66 7.10 -11.89 -10.52
C TYR A 66 7.70 -11.34 -11.81
N GLU A 67 8.74 -11.99 -12.32
CA GLU A 67 9.50 -11.54 -13.49
C GLU A 67 9.94 -10.06 -13.42
N GLY A 68 10.40 -9.63 -12.23
CA GLY A 68 10.85 -8.26 -11.98
C GLY A 68 9.72 -7.22 -11.78
N ARG A 69 8.46 -7.62 -11.92
CA ARG A 69 7.29 -6.75 -11.74
C ARG A 69 6.70 -6.90 -10.35
N LEU A 70 6.41 -5.78 -9.68
CA LEU A 70 5.65 -5.76 -8.45
C LEU A 70 4.20 -6.17 -8.75
N MET A 71 3.78 -7.32 -8.22
CA MET A 71 2.48 -7.92 -8.44
C MET A 71 1.53 -7.73 -7.27
N VAL A 72 2.05 -7.82 -6.05
CA VAL A 72 1.32 -7.54 -4.81
C VAL A 72 2.08 -6.49 -4.04
N PHE A 73 1.37 -5.50 -3.52
CA PHE A 73 1.89 -4.52 -2.56
C PHE A 73 1.07 -4.59 -1.28
N TYR A 74 1.74 -4.79 -0.15
CA TYR A 74 1.17 -4.82 1.18
C TYR A 74 1.75 -3.68 2.01
N ASP A 75 0.91 -2.75 2.42
CA ASP A 75 1.29 -1.66 3.30
C ASP A 75 1.15 -2.09 4.77
N TYR A 76 2.29 -2.31 5.42
CA TYR A 76 2.37 -2.78 6.80
C TYR A 76 2.57 -1.62 7.76
N GLU A 77 1.80 -1.59 8.86
CA GLU A 77 1.88 -0.58 9.93
C GLU A 77 1.67 0.86 9.46
N THR A 78 0.96 1.05 8.37
CA THR A 78 0.65 2.38 7.84
C THR A 78 -0.83 2.66 7.76
N ASP A 79 -1.65 1.64 7.51
CA ASP A 79 -3.09 1.73 7.35
C ASP A 79 -3.51 2.81 6.34
N LEU A 80 -3.03 2.67 5.11
CA LEU A 80 -3.32 3.63 4.04
C LEU A 80 -4.81 3.82 3.80
N SER A 81 -5.61 2.76 4.01
CA SER A 81 -7.05 2.80 3.82
C SER A 81 -7.74 3.79 4.74
N ASP A 82 -7.25 3.99 5.96
CA ASP A 82 -7.78 4.99 6.88
C ASP A 82 -7.69 6.42 6.33
N GLY A 83 -6.68 6.68 5.51
CA GLY A 83 -6.54 7.97 4.83
C GLY A 83 -7.55 8.19 3.69
N TRP A 84 -8.29 7.16 3.30
CA TRP A 84 -9.33 7.24 2.26
C TRP A 84 -10.72 7.47 2.84
N GLU A 85 -10.86 7.25 4.12
CA GLU A 85 -12.10 7.53 4.82
C GLU A 85 -12.32 9.04 4.96
N ASP A 86 -13.58 9.42 5.17
CA ASP A 86 -13.93 10.81 5.36
C ASP A 86 -13.19 11.41 6.55
N ALA A 87 -12.52 12.53 6.33
CA ALA A 87 -11.76 13.24 7.35
C ALA A 87 -12.60 13.61 8.59
N GLU A 88 -13.92 13.66 8.46
CA GLU A 88 -14.84 13.91 9.58
C GLU A 88 -14.93 12.72 10.54
N ILE A 89 -14.72 11.48 10.04
CA ILE A 89 -14.79 10.26 10.85
C ILE A 89 -13.62 10.21 11.83
N HIS A 90 -12.42 10.57 11.39
CA HIS A 90 -11.22 10.48 12.19
C HIS A 90 -10.90 11.75 13.01
N ASN A 91 -11.58 12.84 12.74
CA ASN A 91 -11.45 14.14 13.45
C ASN A 91 -9.98 14.57 13.68
N ASN A 92 -9.07 14.16 12.80
CA ASN A 92 -7.62 14.37 12.90
C ASN A 92 -7.13 15.33 11.81
N PRO A 93 -6.73 16.57 12.16
CA PRO A 93 -6.27 17.56 11.18
C PRO A 93 -5.01 17.13 10.41
N LYS A 94 -4.24 16.15 10.91
CA LYS A 94 -3.11 15.59 10.17
C LYS A 94 -3.56 14.70 9.01
N ILE A 95 -4.69 14.01 9.14
CA ILE A 95 -5.24 13.16 8.08
C ILE A 95 -5.64 14.00 6.87
N LYS A 96 -6.20 15.21 7.04
CA LYS A 96 -6.58 16.11 5.94
C LYS A 96 -5.42 16.44 4.97
N ASN A 97 -4.19 16.51 5.48
CA ASN A 97 -3.02 16.72 4.64
C ASN A 97 -2.55 15.44 3.92
N TYR A 98 -2.90 14.28 4.48
CA TYR A 98 -2.57 12.97 3.91
C TYR A 98 -3.63 12.46 2.92
N ASP A 99 -4.90 12.87 3.03
CA ASP A 99 -5.97 12.49 2.10
C ASP A 99 -5.62 12.86 0.65
N ALA A 100 -5.13 14.07 0.43
CA ALA A 100 -4.67 14.51 -0.88
C ALA A 100 -3.45 13.70 -1.38
N LEU A 101 -2.59 13.28 -0.46
CA LEU A 101 -1.38 12.53 -0.75
C LEU A 101 -1.71 11.08 -1.11
N ILE A 102 -2.60 10.46 -0.36
CA ILE A 102 -3.04 9.08 -0.52
C ILE A 102 -3.91 8.91 -1.76
N ASN A 103 -4.86 9.80 -1.98
CA ASN A 103 -5.64 9.83 -3.22
C ASN A 103 -4.75 9.90 -4.47
N LYS A 104 -3.59 10.52 -4.35
CA LYS A 104 -2.62 10.64 -5.42
C LYS A 104 -1.75 9.38 -5.57
N ILE A 105 -1.38 8.70 -4.49
CA ILE A 105 -0.72 7.37 -4.55
C ILE A 105 -1.66 6.37 -5.21
N ILE A 106 -2.94 6.37 -4.83
CA ILE A 106 -3.94 5.47 -5.42
C ILE A 106 -4.17 5.79 -6.89
N SER A 107 -4.33 7.07 -7.25
CA SER A 107 -4.49 7.43 -8.65
C SER A 107 -3.30 6.98 -9.49
N TYR A 108 -2.12 6.91 -8.88
CA TYR A 108 -0.94 6.35 -9.50
C TYR A 108 -1.05 4.83 -9.69
N PHE A 109 -1.42 4.08 -8.67
CA PHE A 109 -1.65 2.64 -8.79
C PHE A 109 -2.72 2.30 -9.83
N TYR A 110 -3.74 3.15 -9.98
CA TYR A 110 -4.80 2.96 -10.96
C TYR A 110 -4.46 3.46 -12.37
N ASN A 111 -3.60 4.46 -12.51
CA ASN A 111 -3.28 5.04 -13.81
C ASN A 111 -2.14 4.33 -14.55
N ASP A 112 -1.23 3.68 -13.82
CA ASP A 112 -0.08 2.98 -14.43
C ASP A 112 -0.35 1.49 -14.70
N ILE A 113 -1.36 0.93 -14.08
CA ILE A 113 -1.92 -0.36 -14.46
C ILE A 113 -2.82 -0.06 -15.65
N ASP A 114 -2.37 -0.44 -16.84
CA ASP A 114 -3.09 -0.38 -18.12
C ASP A 114 -4.61 -0.43 -17.86
N SER A 115 -5.26 0.71 -17.99
CA SER A 115 -6.64 0.96 -17.54
C SER A 115 -7.68 -0.03 -18.10
N LYS A 116 -7.27 -0.83 -19.09
CA LYS A 116 -8.07 -1.92 -19.68
C LYS A 116 -8.35 -3.07 -18.72
N TYR A 117 -7.55 -3.26 -17.68
CA TYR A 117 -7.67 -4.41 -16.78
C TYR A 117 -8.25 -4.08 -15.39
N CYS A 118 -8.12 -2.85 -14.92
CA CYS A 118 -8.67 -2.43 -13.62
C CYS A 118 -10.18 -2.18 -13.60
N LEU A 119 -10.76 -1.76 -14.72
CA LEU A 119 -12.19 -1.43 -14.82
C LEU A 119 -13.13 -2.66 -14.89
N LYS A 120 -12.60 -3.88 -14.89
CA LYS A 120 -13.40 -5.10 -14.93
C LYS A 120 -13.80 -5.68 -13.57
N PHE A 121 -13.34 -5.10 -12.46
CA PHE A 121 -13.60 -5.60 -11.10
C PHE A 121 -14.25 -4.57 -10.17
N LEU A 122 -14.69 -3.46 -10.69
CA LEU A 122 -15.63 -2.55 -10.05
C LEU A 122 -17.01 -2.71 -10.74
#